data_27e682b8a0ef24a7ed34b36f579ae577
#
_entry.id   27e682b8a0ef24a7ed34b36f579ae577
#
_cell.length_a   1.000
_cell.length_b   1.000
_cell.length_c   1.000
_cell.angle_alpha   90.00
_cell.angle_beta   90.00
_cell.angle_gamma   90.00
#
_symmetry.space_group_name_H-M   'P 1'
#
loop_
_entity.id
_entity.type
_entity.pdbx_description
1 polymer ?
#
loop_
_entity_poly.entity_id
_entity_poly.type
_entity_poly.pdbx_seq_one_letter_code
_entity_poly.pdbx_strand_id
1 'polypeptide(L)'
;MILTSSNYHGIEANKEFWSVSLFKAFDRCEASGLASVRGQYEREQTDALLIGSYVDAYFSGELDEFIKRDGDKMFKKNGELYAKFEHANDIIDTVEAQPLMMEFLRGEKQVIRTASMFGVDWKIKMDVFNGERIVDLKCVKDFEPIYKEGSGRVSWLEYWGYDIQGAIYQKIEQISSGRDKPLPFYIVAVTKEKVPDVAVIEIPQHVLDTALKIVEAKIDIFDLVKIGEIEPERCERCQYCKETKILTAPSVFEPEEV
;
A
#
# COMPACT_ATOMS: atom_id res chain seq x y z
N MET A 1 12.70 17.77 -2.53
CA MET A 1 12.57 17.62 -4.01
C MET A 1 11.15 17.88 -4.50
N ILE A 2 10.91 18.14 -5.81
CA ILE A 2 9.55 18.19 -6.39
C ILE A 2 9.14 16.77 -6.78
N LEU A 3 8.00 16.29 -6.25
CA LEU A 3 7.47 14.96 -6.54
C LEU A 3 6.55 14.98 -7.77
N THR A 4 6.68 13.96 -8.59
CA THR A 4 5.88 13.68 -9.78
C THR A 4 5.52 12.18 -9.79
N SER A 5 4.55 11.74 -10.61
CA SER A 5 4.24 10.30 -10.74
C SER A 5 5.49 9.47 -11.09
N SER A 6 6.42 10.01 -11.88
CA SER A 6 7.61 9.28 -12.33
C SER A 6 8.68 9.09 -11.26
N ASN A 7 8.78 9.97 -10.26
CA ASN A 7 9.80 9.87 -9.20
C ASN A 7 9.22 9.52 -7.81
N TYR A 8 7.90 9.45 -7.67
CA TYR A 8 7.23 9.22 -6.38
C TYR A 8 7.71 7.96 -5.67
N HIS A 9 7.95 6.87 -6.41
CA HIS A 9 8.42 5.59 -5.87
C HIS A 9 9.94 5.43 -5.88
N GLY A 10 10.67 6.45 -6.33
CA GLY A 10 12.13 6.40 -6.43
C GLY A 10 12.83 6.36 -5.08
N ILE A 11 14.06 5.83 -5.07
CA ILE A 11 14.90 5.69 -3.88
C ILE A 11 15.11 7.05 -3.21
N GLU A 12 15.42 8.10 -3.96
CA GLU A 12 15.67 9.44 -3.41
C GLU A 12 14.42 10.02 -2.73
N ALA A 13 13.24 9.81 -3.32
CA ALA A 13 11.98 10.21 -2.71
C ALA A 13 11.66 9.41 -1.43
N ASN A 14 12.07 8.14 -1.35
CA ASN A 14 11.89 7.31 -0.15
C ASN A 14 12.91 7.65 0.95
N LYS A 15 14.10 8.18 0.59
CA LYS A 15 15.03 8.71 1.57
C LYS A 15 14.53 10.01 2.20
N GLU A 16 13.96 10.91 1.37
CA GLU A 16 13.50 12.23 1.83
C GLU A 16 12.17 12.15 2.58
N PHE A 17 11.20 11.37 2.04
CA PHE A 17 9.83 11.33 2.57
C PHE A 17 9.48 9.96 3.13
N TRP A 18 8.62 9.96 4.14
CA TRP A 18 7.82 8.80 4.51
C TRP A 18 6.62 8.65 3.59
N SER A 19 6.17 7.43 3.40
CA SER A 19 4.92 7.09 2.71
C SER A 19 4.23 5.94 3.43
N VAL A 20 2.95 5.72 3.15
CA VAL A 20 2.20 4.59 3.73
C VAL A 20 2.88 3.25 3.45
N SER A 21 3.31 3.03 2.21
CA SER A 21 3.98 1.77 1.85
C SER A 21 5.29 1.59 2.59
N LEU A 22 6.05 2.66 2.79
CA LEU A 22 7.30 2.63 3.54
C LEU A 22 7.04 2.37 5.03
N PHE A 23 6.10 3.08 5.64
CA PHE A 23 5.70 2.85 7.03
C PHE A 23 5.28 1.39 7.25
N LYS A 24 4.40 0.85 6.40
CA LYS A 24 3.96 -0.55 6.46
C LYS A 24 5.09 -1.55 6.21
N ALA A 25 6.13 -1.19 5.47
CA ALA A 25 7.31 -2.02 5.28
C ALA A 25 8.15 -2.11 6.58
N PHE A 26 8.37 -0.98 7.24
CA PHE A 26 9.05 -0.91 8.53
C PHE A 26 8.24 -1.63 9.63
N ASP A 27 6.93 -1.41 9.68
CA ASP A 27 6.04 -2.06 10.65
C ASP A 27 6.06 -3.60 10.54
N ARG A 28 6.27 -4.13 9.35
CA ARG A 28 6.44 -5.57 9.13
C ARG A 28 7.84 -6.08 9.49
N CYS A 29 8.87 -5.32 9.16
CA CYS A 29 10.26 -5.68 9.40
C CYS A 29 11.15 -4.48 9.09
N GLU A 30 11.71 -3.84 10.11
CA GLU A 30 12.58 -2.67 9.96
C GLU A 30 13.77 -2.94 9.05
N ALA A 31 14.43 -4.08 9.22
CA ALA A 31 15.59 -4.47 8.39
C ALA A 31 15.24 -4.56 6.90
N SER A 32 14.09 -5.15 6.55
CA SER A 32 13.61 -5.22 5.16
C SER A 32 13.21 -3.84 4.64
N GLY A 33 12.53 -3.02 5.48
CA GLY A 33 12.15 -1.65 5.15
C GLY A 33 13.36 -0.77 4.86
N LEU A 34 14.38 -0.81 5.73
CA LEU A 34 15.63 -0.06 5.57
C LEU A 34 16.41 -0.49 4.33
N ALA A 35 16.51 -1.80 4.08
CA ALA A 35 17.16 -2.32 2.88
C ALA A 35 16.47 -1.84 1.59
N SER A 36 15.13 -1.71 1.61
CA SER A 36 14.37 -1.16 0.48
C SER A 36 14.63 0.34 0.28
N VAL A 37 14.71 1.13 1.35
CA VAL A 37 15.10 2.57 1.26
C VAL A 37 16.50 2.74 0.68
N ARG A 38 17.42 1.83 1.02
CA ARG A 38 18.81 1.84 0.53
C ARG A 38 18.97 1.29 -0.90
N GLY A 39 17.90 0.77 -1.51
CA GLY A 39 17.94 0.12 -2.82
C GLY A 39 18.66 -1.24 -2.81
N GLN A 40 18.80 -1.86 -1.65
CA GLN A 40 19.47 -3.16 -1.46
C GLN A 40 18.52 -4.35 -1.51
N TYR A 41 17.21 -4.08 -1.46
CA TYR A 41 16.16 -5.08 -1.50
C TYR A 41 14.93 -4.55 -2.22
N GLU A 42 14.43 -5.32 -3.15
CA GLU A 42 13.15 -5.09 -3.81
C GLU A 42 12.26 -6.31 -3.60
N ARG A 43 11.02 -6.06 -3.19
CA ARG A 43 10.06 -7.16 -3.00
C ARG A 43 9.68 -7.73 -4.35
N GLU A 44 9.66 -9.06 -4.46
CA GLU A 44 9.22 -9.76 -5.65
C GLU A 44 7.80 -9.34 -6.07
N GLN A 45 7.64 -9.02 -7.34
CA GLN A 45 6.37 -8.67 -7.93
C GLN A 45 5.63 -9.95 -8.36
N THR A 46 4.56 -10.29 -7.64
CA THR A 46 3.74 -11.46 -7.95
C THR A 46 2.72 -11.17 -9.05
N ASP A 47 2.20 -12.22 -9.72
CA ASP A 47 1.11 -12.09 -10.69
C ASP A 47 -0.12 -11.37 -10.09
N ALA A 48 -0.44 -11.62 -8.83
CA ALA A 48 -1.54 -10.96 -8.13
C ALA A 48 -1.31 -9.44 -7.96
N LEU A 49 -0.05 -9.01 -7.74
CA LEU A 49 0.31 -7.59 -7.68
C LEU A 49 0.26 -6.96 -9.07
N LEU A 50 0.70 -7.67 -10.11
CA LEU A 50 0.60 -7.20 -11.50
C LEU A 50 -0.85 -6.97 -11.92
N ILE A 51 -1.77 -7.89 -11.61
CA ILE A 51 -3.21 -7.71 -11.86
C ILE A 51 -3.72 -6.44 -11.17
N GLY A 52 -3.41 -6.27 -9.88
CA GLY A 52 -3.83 -5.08 -9.13
C GLY A 52 -3.28 -3.78 -9.74
N SER A 53 -2.00 -3.77 -10.12
CA SER A 53 -1.36 -2.60 -10.76
C SER A 53 -1.94 -2.29 -12.15
N TYR A 54 -2.31 -3.32 -12.92
CA TYR A 54 -2.97 -3.14 -14.22
C TYR A 54 -4.36 -2.52 -14.09
N VAL A 55 -5.17 -3.04 -13.15
CA VAL A 55 -6.51 -2.51 -12.85
C VAL A 55 -6.41 -1.05 -12.36
N ASP A 56 -5.48 -0.76 -11.44
CA ASP A 56 -5.23 0.60 -10.96
C ASP A 56 -4.81 1.54 -12.11
N ALA A 57 -3.86 1.12 -12.95
CA ALA A 57 -3.41 1.89 -14.10
C ALA A 57 -4.54 2.19 -15.11
N TYR A 58 -5.47 1.25 -15.29
CA TYR A 58 -6.64 1.45 -16.14
C TYR A 58 -7.53 2.60 -15.60
N PHE A 59 -7.91 2.54 -14.32
CA PHE A 59 -8.81 3.53 -13.72
C PHE A 59 -8.13 4.87 -13.39
N SER A 60 -6.80 4.88 -13.26
CA SER A 60 -6.02 6.12 -13.09
C SER A 60 -5.71 6.84 -14.40
N GLY A 61 -5.86 6.16 -15.55
CA GLY A 61 -5.45 6.69 -16.86
C GLY A 61 -3.95 6.59 -17.12
N GLU A 62 -3.22 5.80 -16.33
CA GLU A 62 -1.76 5.57 -16.44
C GLU A 62 -1.43 4.23 -17.17
N LEU A 63 -2.37 3.71 -17.98
CA LEU A 63 -2.21 2.40 -18.63
C LEU A 63 -1.01 2.35 -19.59
N ASP A 64 -0.75 3.43 -20.33
CA ASP A 64 0.39 3.50 -21.24
C ASP A 64 1.73 3.45 -20.49
N GLU A 65 1.81 4.09 -19.33
CA GLU A 65 2.99 4.07 -18.45
C GLU A 65 3.19 2.68 -17.85
N PHE A 66 2.11 2.04 -17.43
CA PHE A 66 2.14 0.66 -16.93
C PHE A 66 2.64 -0.29 -18.01
N ILE A 67 2.11 -0.21 -19.24
CA ILE A 67 2.53 -1.07 -20.37
C ILE A 67 4.02 -0.86 -20.70
N LYS A 68 4.51 0.36 -20.65
CA LYS A 68 5.94 0.64 -20.87
C LYS A 68 6.84 0.03 -19.80
N ARG A 69 6.39 -0.01 -18.57
CA ARG A 69 7.17 -0.50 -17.42
C ARG A 69 7.09 -2.02 -17.22
N ASP A 70 5.88 -2.58 -17.28
CA ASP A 70 5.58 -3.96 -16.90
C ASP A 70 4.84 -4.76 -18.00
N GLY A 71 4.62 -4.18 -19.16
CA GLY A 71 3.83 -4.81 -20.23
C GLY A 71 4.41 -6.12 -20.72
N ASP A 72 5.72 -6.26 -20.77
CA ASP A 72 6.42 -7.49 -21.15
C ASP A 72 6.09 -8.69 -20.23
N LYS A 73 5.70 -8.42 -18.97
CA LYS A 73 5.31 -9.45 -17.99
C LYS A 73 3.87 -9.93 -18.19
N MET A 74 2.99 -9.09 -18.74
CA MET A 74 1.55 -9.35 -18.88
C MET A 74 1.07 -9.59 -20.28
N PHE A 75 1.71 -8.99 -21.29
CA PHE A 75 1.27 -9.04 -22.68
C PHE A 75 2.17 -9.88 -23.56
N LYS A 76 1.55 -10.60 -24.50
CA LYS A 76 2.24 -11.27 -25.61
C LYS A 76 2.73 -10.22 -26.63
N LYS A 77 3.62 -10.63 -27.54
CA LYS A 77 4.14 -9.76 -28.60
C LYS A 77 3.05 -9.22 -29.54
N ASN A 78 1.90 -9.88 -29.63
CA ASN A 78 0.75 -9.45 -30.42
C ASN A 78 -0.18 -8.47 -29.70
N GLY A 79 0.16 -8.06 -28.46
CA GLY A 79 -0.63 -7.12 -27.64
C GLY A 79 -1.75 -7.76 -26.83
N GLU A 80 -1.95 -9.09 -26.91
CA GLU A 80 -2.91 -9.78 -26.05
C GLU A 80 -2.32 -10.09 -24.69
N LEU A 81 -3.14 -10.14 -23.64
CA LEU A 81 -2.74 -10.63 -22.32
C LEU A 81 -2.33 -12.11 -22.38
N TYR A 82 -1.38 -12.50 -21.55
CA TYR A 82 -1.20 -13.93 -21.26
C TYR A 82 -2.44 -14.48 -20.55
N ALA A 83 -2.81 -15.74 -20.82
CA ALA A 83 -4.04 -16.37 -20.32
C ALA A 83 -4.23 -16.23 -18.79
N LYS A 84 -3.13 -16.25 -18.02
CA LYS A 84 -3.18 -16.07 -16.56
C LYS A 84 -3.60 -14.66 -16.11
N PHE A 85 -3.62 -13.68 -17.02
CA PHE A 85 -3.99 -12.29 -16.74
C PHE A 85 -5.30 -11.87 -17.41
N GLU A 86 -5.92 -12.71 -18.26
CA GLU A 86 -7.18 -12.38 -18.96
C GLU A 86 -8.28 -11.97 -17.97
N HIS A 87 -8.31 -12.60 -16.80
CA HIS A 87 -9.23 -12.26 -15.72
C HIS A 87 -9.14 -10.81 -15.23
N ALA A 88 -8.04 -10.09 -15.48
CA ALA A 88 -7.94 -8.68 -15.14
C ALA A 88 -8.96 -7.82 -15.91
N ASN A 89 -9.35 -8.22 -17.12
CA ASN A 89 -10.40 -7.54 -17.89
C ASN A 89 -11.78 -7.77 -17.25
N ASP A 90 -12.08 -9.01 -16.79
CA ASP A 90 -13.33 -9.29 -16.08
C ASP A 90 -13.48 -8.43 -14.81
N ILE A 91 -12.37 -8.19 -14.11
CA ILE A 91 -12.31 -7.31 -12.93
C ILE A 91 -12.65 -5.87 -13.34
N ILE A 92 -12.06 -5.35 -14.42
CA ILE A 92 -12.32 -4.01 -14.95
C ILE A 92 -13.80 -3.88 -15.34
N ASP A 93 -14.31 -4.81 -16.14
CA ASP A 93 -15.71 -4.83 -16.61
C ASP A 93 -16.68 -4.86 -15.42
N THR A 94 -16.34 -5.63 -14.37
CA THR A 94 -17.14 -5.69 -13.14
C THR A 94 -17.21 -4.34 -12.43
N VAL A 95 -16.09 -3.61 -12.31
CA VAL A 95 -16.08 -2.28 -11.71
C VAL A 95 -16.86 -1.28 -12.56
N GLU A 96 -16.68 -1.29 -13.89
CA GLU A 96 -17.38 -0.39 -14.82
C GLU A 96 -18.90 -0.61 -14.82
N ALA A 97 -19.33 -1.84 -14.60
CA ALA A 97 -20.75 -2.20 -14.49
C ALA A 97 -21.41 -1.67 -13.20
N GLN A 98 -20.64 -1.13 -12.23
CA GLN A 98 -21.17 -0.64 -10.96
C GLN A 98 -21.25 0.90 -10.94
N PRO A 99 -22.46 1.51 -11.10
CA PRO A 99 -22.61 2.96 -11.15
C PRO A 99 -22.04 3.68 -9.91
N LEU A 100 -22.21 3.09 -8.71
CA LEU A 100 -21.71 3.67 -7.47
C LEU A 100 -20.17 3.70 -7.46
N MET A 101 -19.50 2.61 -7.87
CA MET A 101 -18.04 2.58 -7.94
C MET A 101 -17.53 3.62 -8.93
N MET A 102 -18.14 3.70 -10.11
CA MET A 102 -17.77 4.67 -11.14
C MET A 102 -18.01 6.12 -10.68
N GLU A 103 -19.02 6.39 -9.85
CA GLU A 103 -19.22 7.70 -9.23
C GLU A 103 -18.07 8.02 -8.24
N PHE A 104 -17.68 7.07 -7.39
CA PHE A 104 -16.59 7.26 -6.44
C PHE A 104 -15.23 7.39 -7.14
N LEU A 105 -15.05 6.74 -8.27
CA LEU A 105 -13.85 6.85 -9.09
C LEU A 105 -13.80 8.12 -9.96
N ARG A 106 -14.76 9.05 -9.84
CA ARG A 106 -14.69 10.36 -10.51
C ARG A 106 -13.90 11.36 -9.68
N GLY A 107 -12.98 12.09 -10.33
CA GLY A 107 -12.14 13.12 -9.70
C GLY A 107 -10.77 13.19 -10.34
N GLU A 108 -9.93 14.02 -9.74
CA GLU A 108 -8.50 14.08 -10.11
C GLU A 108 -7.82 12.79 -9.73
N LYS A 109 -6.94 12.30 -10.62
CA LYS A 109 -6.26 11.03 -10.44
C LYS A 109 -4.83 11.21 -9.95
N GLN A 110 -4.35 10.25 -9.14
CA GLN A 110 -2.96 10.15 -8.71
C GLN A 110 -2.43 11.45 -8.09
N VAL A 111 -3.27 12.10 -7.25
CA VAL A 111 -2.96 13.41 -6.67
C VAL A 111 -1.91 13.29 -5.57
N ILE A 112 -0.76 13.93 -5.80
CA ILE A 112 0.37 13.93 -4.84
C ILE A 112 0.20 15.10 -3.88
N ARG A 113 0.38 14.83 -2.58
CA ARG A 113 0.50 15.84 -1.51
C ARG A 113 1.67 15.48 -0.60
N THR A 114 2.25 16.51 0.00
CA THR A 114 3.29 16.39 1.02
C THR A 114 2.97 17.29 2.20
N ALA A 115 3.30 16.86 3.40
CA ALA A 115 3.24 17.66 4.60
C ALA A 115 4.14 17.05 5.68
N SER A 116 4.59 17.87 6.63
CA SER A 116 5.27 17.39 7.84
C SER A 116 4.24 16.97 8.88
N MET A 117 4.41 15.77 9.44
CA MET A 117 3.56 15.22 10.49
C MET A 117 4.42 14.36 11.42
N PHE A 118 4.26 14.52 12.73
CA PHE A 118 5.05 13.79 13.75
C PHE A 118 6.57 13.93 13.55
N GLY A 119 7.04 15.15 13.27
CA GLY A 119 8.46 15.44 13.15
C GLY A 119 9.14 15.02 11.84
N VAL A 120 8.44 14.32 10.95
CA VAL A 120 8.99 13.82 9.67
C VAL A 120 8.16 14.28 8.47
N ASP A 121 8.77 14.30 7.29
CA ASP A 121 8.10 14.66 6.04
C ASP A 121 7.43 13.46 5.40
N TRP A 122 6.16 13.63 5.04
CA TRP A 122 5.34 12.60 4.41
C TRP A 122 4.98 12.97 2.98
N LYS A 123 4.85 11.93 2.16
CA LYS A 123 4.24 12.01 0.82
C LYS A 123 3.07 11.02 0.74
N ILE A 124 1.99 11.46 0.10
CA ILE A 124 0.85 10.62 -0.28
C ILE A 124 0.58 10.77 -1.76
N LYS A 125 -0.01 9.74 -2.36
CA LYS A 125 -0.53 9.76 -3.74
C LYS A 125 -1.92 9.13 -3.71
N MET A 126 -2.94 9.99 -3.78
CA MET A 126 -4.35 9.59 -3.72
C MET A 126 -4.81 9.11 -5.09
N ASP A 127 -5.41 7.93 -5.18
CA ASP A 127 -5.87 7.38 -6.45
C ASP A 127 -6.94 8.27 -7.08
N VAL A 128 -7.89 8.73 -6.25
CA VAL A 128 -8.93 9.69 -6.67
C VAL A 128 -9.16 10.74 -5.60
N PHE A 129 -9.22 12.00 -6.03
CA PHE A 129 -9.50 13.15 -5.19
C PHE A 129 -10.50 14.09 -5.88
N ASN A 130 -11.54 14.53 -5.19
CA ASN A 130 -12.52 15.47 -5.74
C ASN A 130 -12.78 16.69 -4.85
N GLY A 131 -11.98 16.91 -3.82
CA GLY A 131 -12.13 18.02 -2.88
C GLY A 131 -13.14 17.77 -1.74
N GLU A 132 -13.97 16.74 -1.83
CA GLU A 132 -14.97 16.36 -0.82
C GLU A 132 -14.65 15.02 -0.14
N ARG A 133 -13.90 14.17 -0.80
CA ARG A 133 -13.50 12.84 -0.32
C ARG A 133 -12.18 12.39 -0.91
N ILE A 134 -11.51 11.48 -0.21
CA ILE A 134 -10.33 10.73 -0.67
C ILE A 134 -10.79 9.32 -0.97
N VAL A 135 -10.49 8.81 -2.15
CA VAL A 135 -10.86 7.45 -2.56
C VAL A 135 -9.62 6.69 -3.02
N ASP A 136 -9.55 5.44 -2.60
CA ASP A 136 -8.45 4.53 -2.91
C ASP A 136 -9.02 3.24 -3.52
N LEU A 137 -8.54 2.85 -4.70
CA LEU A 137 -8.97 1.65 -5.41
C LEU A 137 -8.15 0.45 -4.95
N LYS A 138 -8.82 -0.63 -4.58
CA LYS A 138 -8.15 -1.87 -4.15
C LYS A 138 -8.65 -3.08 -4.93
N CYS A 139 -7.71 -3.78 -5.54
CA CYS A 139 -7.94 -5.09 -6.13
C CYS A 139 -7.37 -6.15 -5.17
N VAL A 140 -8.25 -6.79 -4.38
CA VAL A 140 -7.89 -7.70 -3.28
C VAL A 140 -8.15 -9.16 -3.65
N LYS A 141 -7.67 -10.10 -2.85
CA LYS A 141 -7.91 -11.53 -3.08
C LYS A 141 -9.40 -11.88 -2.92
N ASP A 142 -9.95 -11.58 -1.76
CA ASP A 142 -11.33 -11.77 -1.32
C ASP A 142 -11.63 -10.81 -0.16
N PHE A 143 -12.87 -10.79 0.36
CA PHE A 143 -13.27 -9.97 1.51
C PHE A 143 -13.29 -10.75 2.82
N GLU A 144 -12.76 -11.96 2.85
CA GLU A 144 -12.78 -12.81 4.03
C GLU A 144 -11.84 -12.29 5.13
N PRO A 145 -12.21 -12.45 6.40
CA PRO A 145 -11.32 -12.16 7.52
C PRO A 145 -10.06 -13.02 7.48
N ILE A 146 -8.91 -12.40 7.76
CA ILE A 146 -7.58 -13.03 7.70
C ILE A 146 -7.05 -13.26 9.12
N TYR A 147 -6.40 -14.41 9.35
CA TYR A 147 -5.74 -14.67 10.64
C TYR A 147 -4.47 -13.83 10.77
N LYS A 148 -4.35 -13.07 11.84
CA LYS A 148 -3.19 -12.27 12.20
C LYS A 148 -2.65 -12.77 13.55
N GLU A 149 -1.39 -13.16 13.58
CA GLU A 149 -0.71 -13.64 14.78
C GLU A 149 -0.85 -12.61 15.92
N GLY A 150 -1.20 -13.07 17.10
CA GLY A 150 -1.44 -12.22 18.28
C GLY A 150 -2.78 -11.48 18.34
N SER A 151 -3.52 -11.41 17.21
CA SER A 151 -4.82 -10.69 17.13
C SER A 151 -5.99 -11.61 16.74
N GLY A 152 -5.73 -12.83 16.26
CA GLY A 152 -6.77 -13.73 15.76
C GLY A 152 -7.26 -13.37 14.35
N ARG A 153 -8.55 -13.58 14.07
CA ARG A 153 -9.16 -13.19 12.77
C ARG A 153 -9.52 -11.72 12.79
N VAL A 154 -8.93 -10.97 11.86
CA VAL A 154 -9.18 -9.53 11.67
C VAL A 154 -9.78 -9.27 10.29
N SER A 155 -10.41 -8.13 10.11
CA SER A 155 -10.87 -7.70 8.78
C SER A 155 -9.70 -7.62 7.80
N TRP A 156 -9.95 -7.96 6.52
CA TRP A 156 -8.97 -7.76 5.47
C TRP A 156 -8.50 -6.30 5.36
N LEU A 157 -9.36 -5.32 5.69
CA LEU A 157 -9.02 -3.90 5.72
C LEU A 157 -7.91 -3.62 6.76
N GLU A 158 -8.06 -4.13 7.96
CA GLU A 158 -7.08 -4.01 9.05
C GLU A 158 -5.82 -4.82 8.75
N TYR A 159 -5.97 -6.07 8.27
CA TYR A 159 -4.84 -6.94 7.96
C TYR A 159 -3.86 -6.30 6.96
N TRP A 160 -4.39 -5.65 5.93
CA TRP A 160 -3.59 -4.97 4.92
C TRP A 160 -3.24 -3.52 5.29
N GLY A 161 -3.70 -3.03 6.47
CA GLY A 161 -3.43 -1.69 6.98
C GLY A 161 -4.02 -0.60 6.08
N TYR A 162 -5.27 -0.77 5.62
CA TYR A 162 -5.97 0.27 4.87
C TYR A 162 -6.53 1.35 5.78
N ASP A 163 -6.75 1.05 7.05
CA ASP A 163 -6.97 1.98 8.14
C ASP A 163 -5.78 2.92 8.35
N ILE A 164 -4.56 2.38 8.43
CA ILE A 164 -3.29 3.15 8.47
C ILE A 164 -3.15 4.02 7.22
N GLN A 165 -3.46 3.49 6.05
CA GLN A 165 -3.39 4.25 4.80
C GLN A 165 -4.37 5.43 4.82
N GLY A 166 -5.62 5.18 5.17
CA GLY A 166 -6.65 6.21 5.25
C GLY A 166 -6.30 7.31 6.26
N ALA A 167 -5.79 6.92 7.44
CA ALA A 167 -5.38 7.84 8.49
C ALA A 167 -4.25 8.79 8.02
N ILE A 168 -3.20 8.24 7.41
CA ILE A 168 -2.10 9.04 6.88
C ILE A 168 -2.58 9.93 5.73
N TYR A 169 -3.34 9.39 4.77
CA TYR A 169 -3.84 10.14 3.63
C TYR A 169 -4.71 11.31 4.06
N GLN A 170 -5.68 11.05 4.92
CA GLN A 170 -6.57 12.05 5.47
C GLN A 170 -5.80 13.17 6.21
N LYS A 171 -4.83 12.79 7.04
CA LYS A 171 -4.08 13.76 7.84
C LYS A 171 -3.13 14.61 6.99
N ILE A 172 -2.42 14.02 6.05
CA ILE A 172 -1.52 14.74 5.14
C ILE A 172 -2.31 15.66 4.20
N GLU A 173 -3.47 15.20 3.68
CA GLU A 173 -4.36 16.06 2.89
C GLU A 173 -4.83 17.24 3.71
N GLN A 174 -5.31 17.01 4.94
CA GLN A 174 -5.79 18.05 5.84
C GLN A 174 -4.72 19.13 6.10
N ILE A 175 -3.49 18.70 6.42
CA ILE A 175 -2.38 19.64 6.71
C ILE A 175 -2.00 20.42 5.44
N SER A 176 -1.82 19.72 4.32
CA SER A 176 -1.35 20.33 3.07
C SER A 176 -2.36 21.30 2.45
N SER A 177 -3.66 21.07 2.68
CA SER A 177 -4.73 21.95 2.21
C SER A 177 -5.12 23.06 3.19
N GLY A 178 -4.66 22.97 4.45
CA GLY A 178 -5.05 23.88 5.53
C GLY A 178 -6.52 23.74 5.97
N ARG A 179 -7.13 22.57 5.79
CA ARG A 179 -8.53 22.32 6.19
C ARG A 179 -8.70 22.22 7.68
N ASP A 180 -9.79 22.79 8.20
CA ASP A 180 -10.18 22.62 9.60
C ASP A 180 -10.66 21.20 9.91
N LYS A 181 -11.41 20.59 8.96
CA LYS A 181 -11.98 19.25 9.12
C LYS A 181 -11.39 18.28 8.09
N PRO A 182 -11.08 17.04 8.50
CA PRO A 182 -10.61 16.02 7.59
C PRO A 182 -11.70 15.62 6.59
N LEU A 183 -11.31 15.17 5.40
CA LEU A 183 -12.21 14.59 4.41
C LEU A 183 -12.49 13.12 4.73
N PRO A 184 -13.66 12.57 4.41
CA PRO A 184 -13.92 11.15 4.53
C PRO A 184 -13.00 10.35 3.59
N PHE A 185 -12.60 9.17 4.04
CA PHE A 185 -11.77 8.24 3.28
C PHE A 185 -12.55 6.98 2.92
N TYR A 186 -12.52 6.64 1.63
CA TYR A 186 -13.23 5.50 1.08
C TYR A 186 -12.29 4.52 0.39
N ILE A 187 -12.61 3.25 0.52
CA ILE A 187 -12.04 2.17 -0.28
C ILE A 187 -13.08 1.74 -1.30
N VAL A 188 -12.73 1.81 -2.58
CA VAL A 188 -13.44 1.15 -3.66
C VAL A 188 -12.71 -0.17 -3.90
N ALA A 189 -13.35 -1.29 -3.60
CA ALA A 189 -12.71 -2.60 -3.61
C ALA A 189 -13.36 -3.55 -4.62
N VAL A 190 -12.52 -4.32 -5.30
CA VAL A 190 -12.93 -5.43 -6.16
C VAL A 190 -12.07 -6.66 -5.85
N THR A 191 -12.67 -7.84 -5.82
CA THR A 191 -11.93 -9.09 -5.57
C THR A 191 -11.36 -9.71 -6.86
N LYS A 192 -10.33 -10.56 -6.69
CA LYS A 192 -9.72 -11.36 -7.77
C LYS A 192 -10.33 -12.77 -7.83
N GLU A 193 -11.49 -12.97 -7.25
CA GLU A 193 -12.21 -14.23 -7.34
C GLU A 193 -12.70 -14.48 -8.76
N LYS A 194 -12.98 -15.74 -9.11
CA LYS A 194 -13.48 -16.12 -10.44
C LYS A 194 -14.70 -15.30 -10.88
N VAL A 195 -15.58 -14.98 -9.93
CA VAL A 195 -16.65 -13.99 -10.07
C VAL A 195 -16.29 -12.87 -9.12
N PRO A 196 -15.83 -11.70 -9.62
CA PRO A 196 -15.39 -10.63 -8.74
C PRO A 196 -16.53 -10.09 -7.88
N ASP A 197 -16.30 -9.97 -6.57
CA ASP A 197 -17.17 -9.24 -5.65
C ASP A 197 -16.71 -7.79 -5.50
N VAL A 198 -17.61 -6.88 -5.14
CA VAL A 198 -17.38 -5.44 -5.15
C VAL A 198 -17.89 -4.76 -3.89
N ALA A 199 -17.19 -3.71 -3.45
CA ALA A 199 -17.61 -2.92 -2.30
C ALA A 199 -17.15 -1.45 -2.43
N VAL A 200 -17.94 -0.52 -1.88
CA VAL A 200 -17.54 0.85 -1.59
C VAL A 200 -17.67 1.04 -0.09
N ILE A 201 -16.56 1.26 0.60
CA ILE A 201 -16.49 1.22 2.06
C ILE A 201 -15.94 2.54 2.57
N GLU A 202 -16.69 3.22 3.45
CA GLU A 202 -16.19 4.32 4.25
C GLU A 202 -15.43 3.78 5.46
N ILE A 203 -14.22 4.26 5.70
CA ILE A 203 -13.51 3.93 6.94
C ILE A 203 -13.95 4.94 8.02
N PRO A 204 -14.60 4.49 9.11
CA PRO A 204 -15.12 5.39 10.13
C PRO A 204 -14.01 6.22 10.78
N GLN A 205 -14.32 7.50 11.13
CA GLN A 205 -13.32 8.43 11.68
C GLN A 205 -12.61 7.89 12.91
N HIS A 206 -13.34 7.23 13.85
CA HIS A 206 -12.72 6.68 15.05
C HIS A 206 -11.69 5.57 14.76
N VAL A 207 -11.83 4.83 13.64
CA VAL A 207 -10.86 3.83 13.18
C VAL A 207 -9.62 4.54 12.64
N LEU A 208 -9.80 5.59 11.82
CA LEU A 208 -8.71 6.41 11.31
C LEU A 208 -7.95 7.12 12.44
N ASP A 209 -8.65 7.65 13.44
CA ASP A 209 -8.03 8.29 14.60
C ASP A 209 -7.19 7.29 15.42
N THR A 210 -7.67 6.05 15.55
CA THR A 210 -6.93 4.98 16.23
C THR A 210 -5.69 4.57 15.44
N ALA A 211 -5.83 4.40 14.14
CA ALA A 211 -4.73 4.08 13.25
C ALA A 211 -3.65 5.19 13.23
N LEU A 212 -4.07 6.46 13.28
CA LEU A 212 -3.16 7.59 13.35
C LEU A 212 -2.30 7.58 14.63
N LYS A 213 -2.87 7.19 15.77
CA LYS A 213 -2.12 7.03 17.03
C LYS A 213 -1.07 5.91 16.94
N ILE A 214 -1.36 4.83 16.19
CA ILE A 214 -0.37 3.77 15.95
C ILE A 214 0.80 4.32 15.13
N VAL A 215 0.52 5.16 14.12
CA VAL A 215 1.57 5.81 13.33
C VAL A 215 2.42 6.72 14.20
N GLU A 216 1.79 7.59 15.01
CA GLU A 216 2.46 8.51 15.93
C GLU A 216 3.39 7.78 16.91
N ALA A 217 2.92 6.66 17.47
CA ALA A 217 3.69 5.89 18.46
C ALA A 217 4.94 5.19 17.89
N LYS A 218 5.00 4.98 16.56
CA LYS A 218 6.07 4.19 15.93
C LYS A 218 7.02 5.01 15.06
N ILE A 219 6.55 6.12 14.51
CA ILE A 219 7.27 6.81 13.46
C ILE A 219 8.64 7.34 13.90
N ASP A 220 8.77 7.80 15.14
CA ASP A 220 10.03 8.32 15.68
C ASP A 220 11.12 7.25 15.69
N ILE A 221 10.78 6.02 16.14
CA ILE A 221 11.73 4.90 16.14
C ILE A 221 12.07 4.50 14.69
N PHE A 222 11.06 4.39 13.83
CA PHE A 222 11.29 4.04 12.43
C PHE A 222 12.15 5.07 11.71
N ASP A 223 12.02 6.37 12.03
CA ASP A 223 12.83 7.40 11.44
C ASP A 223 14.29 7.32 11.91
N LEU A 224 14.52 7.08 13.21
CA LEU A 224 15.87 6.84 13.74
C LEU A 224 16.55 5.63 13.08
N VAL A 225 15.81 4.56 12.82
CA VAL A 225 16.31 3.40 12.03
C VAL A 225 16.59 3.82 10.59
N LYS A 226 15.69 4.56 9.95
CA LYS A 226 15.82 5.00 8.55
C LYS A 226 17.07 5.84 8.32
N ILE A 227 17.38 6.77 9.26
CA ILE A 227 18.56 7.63 9.18
C ILE A 227 19.84 6.95 9.70
N GLY A 228 19.73 5.74 10.31
CA GLY A 228 20.85 4.95 10.77
C GLY A 228 21.36 5.24 12.17
N GLU A 229 20.57 5.91 13.00
CA GLU A 229 20.88 6.16 14.42
C GLU A 229 20.60 4.94 15.31
N ILE A 230 19.70 4.06 14.87
CA ILE A 230 19.33 2.80 15.53
C ILE A 230 19.45 1.66 14.54
N GLU A 231 19.98 0.52 15.01
CA GLU A 231 20.02 -0.71 14.22
C GLU A 231 18.63 -1.28 14.01
N PRO A 232 18.28 -1.75 12.79
CA PRO A 232 16.95 -2.24 12.47
C PRO A 232 16.67 -3.59 13.13
N GLU A 233 15.47 -3.75 13.67
CA GLU A 233 14.97 -5.06 14.11
C GLU A 233 14.71 -5.99 12.93
N ARG A 234 15.06 -7.27 13.09
CA ARG A 234 14.85 -8.33 12.09
C ARG A 234 13.67 -9.19 12.54
N CYS A 235 12.68 -9.36 11.67
CA CYS A 235 11.53 -10.23 11.98
C CYS A 235 11.87 -11.74 11.87
N GLU A 236 13.02 -12.13 11.32
CA GLU A 236 13.52 -13.48 11.06
C GLU A 236 12.59 -14.39 10.21
N ARG A 237 11.50 -13.87 9.68
CA ARG A 237 10.45 -14.63 8.96
C ARG A 237 10.27 -14.19 7.51
N CYS A 238 10.51 -12.92 7.18
CA CYS A 238 10.35 -12.40 5.82
C CYS A 238 11.47 -12.91 4.89
N GLN A 239 11.26 -12.79 3.60
CA GLN A 239 12.21 -13.23 2.57
C GLN A 239 13.59 -12.59 2.78
N TYR A 240 13.67 -11.27 2.96
CA TYR A 240 14.91 -10.55 3.22
C TYR A 240 15.68 -11.13 4.42
N CYS A 241 15.00 -11.34 5.55
CA CYS A 241 15.65 -11.90 6.73
C CYS A 241 16.16 -13.32 6.50
N LYS A 242 15.42 -14.14 5.74
CA LYS A 242 15.86 -15.51 5.39
C LYS A 242 17.08 -15.50 4.46
N GLU A 243 17.06 -14.67 3.43
CA GLU A 243 18.14 -14.56 2.44
C GLU A 243 19.45 -13.99 3.04
N THR A 244 19.31 -13.10 4.04
CA THR A 244 20.46 -12.45 4.70
C THR A 244 20.82 -13.07 6.06
N LYS A 245 20.28 -14.24 6.38
CA LYS A 245 20.53 -14.92 7.66
C LYS A 245 21.93 -15.50 7.72
N ILE A 246 22.66 -15.15 8.77
CA ILE A 246 23.97 -15.73 9.08
C ILE A 246 23.84 -16.49 10.41
N LEU A 247 24.10 -17.80 10.38
CA LEU A 247 24.10 -18.61 11.58
C LEU A 247 25.44 -18.47 12.30
N THR A 248 25.41 -17.99 13.54
CA THR A 248 26.60 -17.83 14.39
C THR A 248 26.71 -18.90 15.49
N ALA A 249 25.60 -19.61 15.77
CA ALA A 249 25.56 -20.70 16.76
C ALA A 249 24.41 -21.67 16.41
N PRO A 250 24.48 -22.94 16.88
CA PRO A 250 23.36 -23.86 16.82
C PRO A 250 22.19 -23.38 17.72
N SER A 251 20.97 -23.60 17.29
CA SER A 251 19.77 -23.40 18.13
C SER A 251 19.51 -24.67 18.96
N VAL A 252 19.00 -24.47 20.19
CA VAL A 252 18.51 -25.57 21.02
C VAL A 252 17.03 -25.78 20.74
N PHE A 253 16.62 -27.01 20.51
CA PHE A 253 15.21 -27.36 20.39
C PHE A 253 14.57 -27.40 21.78
N GLU A 254 13.62 -26.54 22.04
CA GLU A 254 12.76 -26.57 23.21
C GLU A 254 11.37 -27.04 22.76
N PRO A 255 10.90 -28.22 23.22
CA PRO A 255 9.53 -28.66 22.90
C PRO A 255 8.52 -27.71 23.56
N GLU A 256 7.48 -27.33 22.81
CA GLU A 256 6.35 -26.58 23.37
C GLU A 256 5.70 -27.43 24.47
N GLU A 257 5.49 -26.84 25.65
CA GLU A 257 4.69 -27.46 26.72
C GLU A 257 3.25 -27.60 26.23
N VAL A 258 2.75 -28.84 26.14
CA VAL A 258 1.41 -29.22 25.67
C VAL A 258 0.38 -28.99 26.77
#